data_be3e98ba557e121fc5625f7aec9d87cb
#
_entry.id   be3e98ba557e121fc5625f7aec9d87cb
#
_cell.length_a   1.000
_cell.length_b   1.000
_cell.length_c   1.000
_cell.angle_alpha   90.00
_cell.angle_beta   90.00
_cell.angle_gamma   90.00
#
_symmetry.space_group_name_H-M   'P 1'
#
loop_
_entity.id
_entity.type
_entity.pdbx_description
1 polymer ?
#
loop_
_entity_poly.entity_id
_entity_poly.type
_entity_poly.pdbx_seq_one_letter_code
_entity_poly.pdbx_strand_id
1 'polypeptide(L)'
;ALAMLLSVTAFATETAASWSVFGGNADHNAVVGKAPTTDVTVTALKLLKPDSGWDGVDTVPLMQTVGNVTYAYVLYDGHADGCTLAKINCSANTPYVVWHKQLESKSGFQLSTPLLVQGSNDNSEADDVIYAASNSGAVYKITGLQASDTDATGVEATKIYTVSKGQINTPIVSYGDYIYFGTWVGNGTIEGSTEPGRYYQVQVANVPSTSNDSYPVQSVSSIYKGFYWGGAVAVGEKVYFCGDGGYLYYRPMGDGFGTTADTDIYATSISLPSVDGNAAGDVRSTIMTKDGKLYFASKGSSIGNVYCYTIGSNGVPAFSWGAKLSCTIGNDTYSGNCTSTPVIADSGNIYVGFYSGFSAGGLMKITAPTSGTLGTASLITVEGAAFTQPVQCTPVVYTDDGMDYFYFNTNSGTGAGYCFAVLPDETDAVEMWKTDNDTYALGGMAICNGYAVFGNDYNHLYIVK
;
A
#
# COMPACT_ATOMS: atom_id res chain seq x y z
N ALA A 1 47.53 15.06 -32.55
CA ALA A 1 46.12 15.43 -32.52
C ALA A 1 45.45 14.68 -31.34
N LEU A 2 45.23 15.41 -30.26
CA LEU A 2 44.60 14.91 -29.03
C LEU A 2 43.09 15.15 -29.17
N ALA A 3 42.30 14.11 -29.37
CA ALA A 3 40.86 14.22 -29.38
C ALA A 3 40.36 14.29 -27.91
N MET A 4 39.86 15.46 -27.54
CA MET A 4 39.10 15.65 -26.31
C MET A 4 37.74 15.00 -26.48
N LEU A 5 37.48 13.87 -25.79
CA LEU A 5 36.14 13.38 -25.59
C LEU A 5 35.43 14.31 -24.58
N LEU A 6 34.53 15.16 -25.07
CA LEU A 6 33.53 15.78 -24.21
C LEU A 6 32.52 14.70 -23.79
N SER A 7 32.60 14.25 -22.55
CA SER A 7 31.51 13.51 -21.92
C SER A 7 30.36 14.50 -21.68
N VAL A 8 29.34 14.43 -22.52
CA VAL A 8 28.05 15.04 -22.23
C VAL A 8 27.42 14.19 -21.14
N THR A 9 27.53 14.61 -19.89
CA THR A 9 26.67 14.12 -18.82
C THR A 9 25.27 14.61 -19.16
N ALA A 10 24.44 13.72 -19.69
CA ALA A 10 23.01 13.95 -19.71
C ALA A 10 22.57 14.07 -18.23
N PHE A 11 22.22 15.29 -17.81
CA PHE A 11 21.46 15.48 -16.61
C PHE A 11 20.12 14.77 -16.88
N ALA A 12 19.90 13.61 -16.25
CA ALA A 12 18.56 13.07 -16.11
C ALA A 12 17.76 14.19 -15.44
N THR A 13 16.73 14.71 -16.09
CA THR A 13 15.72 15.52 -15.42
C THR A 13 15.16 14.63 -14.33
N GLU A 14 15.45 14.94 -13.05
CA GLU A 14 14.75 14.29 -11.95
C GLU A 14 13.26 14.49 -12.20
N THR A 15 12.55 13.40 -12.48
CA THR A 15 11.09 13.41 -12.44
C THR A 15 10.66 13.84 -11.06
N ALA A 16 9.67 14.73 -10.97
CA ALA A 16 9.18 15.23 -9.69
C ALA A 16 8.88 14.05 -8.75
N ALA A 17 9.43 14.12 -7.54
CA ALA A 17 9.27 13.04 -6.58
C ALA A 17 7.78 12.84 -6.25
N SER A 18 7.31 11.59 -6.29
CA SER A 18 5.92 11.26 -5.95
C SER A 18 5.81 9.93 -5.21
N TRP A 19 4.75 9.82 -4.42
CA TRP A 19 4.23 8.58 -3.84
C TRP A 19 2.79 8.46 -4.33
N SER A 20 2.62 7.97 -5.54
CA SER A 20 1.37 8.09 -6.30
C SER A 20 0.42 6.91 -6.15
N VAL A 21 0.88 5.82 -5.54
CA VAL A 21 0.16 4.56 -5.37
C VAL A 21 0.64 3.86 -4.09
N PHE A 22 -0.08 2.86 -3.62
CA PHE A 22 0.38 1.98 -2.56
C PHE A 22 1.80 1.45 -2.86
N GLY A 23 2.72 1.54 -1.89
CA GLY A 23 4.12 1.16 -2.09
C GLY A 23 4.95 2.16 -2.90
N GLY A 24 4.39 3.32 -3.27
CA GLY A 24 5.07 4.45 -3.89
C GLY A 24 5.37 4.32 -5.39
N ASN A 25 5.32 3.12 -5.94
CA ASN A 25 5.63 2.84 -7.35
C ASN A 25 4.80 1.66 -7.89
N ALA A 26 4.82 1.46 -9.21
CA ALA A 26 4.03 0.43 -9.90
C ALA A 26 4.41 -1.01 -9.49
N ASP A 27 5.61 -1.23 -8.99
CA ASP A 27 6.10 -2.53 -8.52
C ASP A 27 5.71 -2.81 -7.07
N HIS A 28 5.17 -1.81 -6.36
CA HIS A 28 4.84 -1.82 -4.93
C HIS A 28 6.01 -2.13 -4.00
N ASN A 29 7.24 -1.95 -4.48
CA ASN A 29 8.43 -2.05 -3.65
C ASN A 29 8.69 -0.69 -2.99
N ALA A 30 8.29 -0.55 -1.75
CA ALA A 30 8.30 0.70 -1.00
C ALA A 30 9.73 1.17 -0.63
N VAL A 31 10.55 1.41 -1.66
CA VAL A 31 11.92 1.94 -1.55
C VAL A 31 11.95 3.36 -2.09
N VAL A 32 12.60 4.27 -1.37
CA VAL A 32 12.69 5.69 -1.70
C VAL A 32 14.14 6.16 -1.79
N GLY A 33 14.38 7.19 -2.61
CA GLY A 33 15.70 7.77 -2.79
C GLY A 33 16.06 8.87 -1.79
N LYS A 34 15.09 9.33 -0.96
CA LYS A 34 15.29 10.38 0.04
C LYS A 34 14.23 10.30 1.12
N ALA A 35 14.65 10.30 2.39
CA ALA A 35 13.77 10.20 3.54
C ALA A 35 14.34 10.98 4.75
N PRO A 36 13.52 11.37 5.75
CA PRO A 36 14.01 12.04 6.96
C PRO A 36 14.67 11.04 7.90
N THR A 37 15.96 11.17 8.19
CA THR A 37 16.73 10.22 9.02
C THR A 37 17.09 10.76 10.39
N THR A 38 17.58 12.00 10.48
CA THR A 38 18.05 12.63 11.72
C THR A 38 17.57 14.06 11.80
N ASP A 39 17.63 14.66 12.99
CA ASP A 39 17.27 16.07 13.26
C ASP A 39 15.87 16.44 12.73
N VAL A 40 14.92 15.51 12.89
CA VAL A 40 13.58 15.64 12.31
C VAL A 40 12.70 16.61 13.10
N THR A 41 11.82 17.28 12.39
CA THR A 41 10.70 18.01 12.95
C THR A 41 9.41 17.23 12.73
N VAL A 42 8.67 16.93 13.79
CA VAL A 42 7.38 16.25 13.74
C VAL A 42 6.27 17.28 13.94
N THR A 43 5.30 17.29 13.02
CA THR A 43 4.06 18.07 13.15
C THR A 43 2.87 17.12 13.14
N ALA A 44 2.02 17.18 14.16
CA ALA A 44 0.73 16.53 14.17
C ALA A 44 -0.35 17.53 13.73
N LEU A 45 -0.96 17.27 12.58
CA LEU A 45 -2.05 18.06 12.01
C LEU A 45 -3.38 17.37 12.27
N LYS A 46 -4.33 18.07 12.90
CA LYS A 46 -5.67 17.55 13.11
C LYS A 46 -6.54 17.70 11.87
N LEU A 47 -7.11 16.61 11.40
CA LEU A 47 -8.15 16.59 10.39
C LEU A 47 -9.56 16.66 11.01
N LEU A 48 -10.61 16.60 10.17
CA LEU A 48 -12.00 16.77 10.59
C LEU A 48 -12.55 15.51 11.29
N LYS A 49 -12.25 15.34 12.58
CA LYS A 49 -12.85 14.31 13.44
C LYS A 49 -12.56 14.58 14.92
N PRO A 50 -13.43 14.20 15.85
CA PRO A 50 -13.11 14.16 17.28
C PRO A 50 -11.98 13.17 17.61
N ASP A 51 -11.28 13.36 18.72
CA ASP A 51 -10.26 12.43 19.24
C ASP A 51 -10.92 11.19 19.89
N SER A 52 -11.71 10.47 19.08
CA SER A 52 -12.44 9.28 19.56
C SER A 52 -12.89 8.43 18.38
N GLY A 53 -13.06 7.14 18.59
CA GLY A 53 -13.46 6.19 17.55
C GLY A 53 -12.30 5.35 17.04
N TRP A 54 -12.56 4.59 16.01
CA TRP A 54 -11.67 3.56 15.46
C TRP A 54 -11.41 3.73 13.97
N ASP A 55 -12.08 4.66 13.36
CA ASP A 55 -12.11 4.95 11.93
C ASP A 55 -11.59 6.36 11.69
N GLY A 56 -10.40 6.48 11.23
CA GLY A 56 -9.73 7.75 10.96
C GLY A 56 -9.01 7.72 9.63
N VAL A 57 -7.70 7.86 9.68
CA VAL A 57 -6.81 7.70 8.54
C VAL A 57 -6.24 6.29 8.54
N ASP A 58 -6.89 5.39 7.80
CA ASP A 58 -6.50 3.97 7.66
C ASP A 58 -5.87 3.67 6.29
N THR A 59 -5.78 4.66 5.42
CA THR A 59 -5.14 4.56 4.10
C THR A 59 -3.69 5.05 4.16
N VAL A 60 -2.87 4.61 3.20
CA VAL A 60 -1.57 5.24 2.96
C VAL A 60 -1.80 6.57 2.25
N PRO A 61 -1.25 7.70 2.71
CA PRO A 61 -1.32 8.97 1.98
C PRO A 61 -0.70 8.86 0.58
N LEU A 62 -1.23 9.61 -0.38
CA LEU A 62 -0.53 9.90 -1.62
C LEU A 62 0.29 11.17 -1.44
N MET A 63 1.41 11.28 -2.14
CA MET A 63 2.25 12.49 -2.09
C MET A 63 2.79 12.84 -3.46
N GLN A 64 2.97 14.13 -3.71
CA GLN A 64 3.73 14.63 -4.87
C GLN A 64 4.38 15.98 -4.57
N THR A 65 5.46 16.25 -5.29
CA THR A 65 6.09 17.56 -5.31
C THR A 65 5.70 18.28 -6.60
N VAL A 66 5.11 19.47 -6.45
CA VAL A 66 4.71 20.36 -7.56
C VAL A 66 5.55 21.63 -7.45
N GLY A 67 6.45 21.84 -8.38
CA GLY A 67 7.49 22.86 -8.25
C GLY A 67 8.36 22.62 -7.01
N ASN A 68 8.27 23.53 -6.02
CA ASN A 68 9.01 23.40 -4.77
C ASN A 68 8.14 23.03 -3.56
N VAL A 69 6.88 22.63 -3.79
CA VAL A 69 5.93 22.35 -2.72
C VAL A 69 5.56 20.88 -2.73
N THR A 70 5.76 20.19 -1.62
CA THR A 70 5.33 18.81 -1.43
C THR A 70 3.95 18.80 -0.78
N TYR A 71 3.00 18.17 -1.45
CA TYR A 71 1.64 17.95 -0.99
C TYR A 71 1.41 16.49 -0.60
N ALA A 72 0.52 16.28 0.36
CA ALA A 72 -0.07 14.98 0.64
C ALA A 72 -1.57 15.02 0.35
N TYR A 73 -2.11 13.89 -0.16
CA TYR A 73 -3.55 13.67 -0.32
C TYR A 73 -3.94 12.50 0.57
N VAL A 74 -4.91 12.70 1.41
CA VAL A 74 -5.29 11.77 2.46
C VAL A 74 -6.77 11.44 2.35
N LEU A 75 -7.09 10.17 2.11
CA LEU A 75 -8.45 9.64 2.19
C LEU A 75 -8.69 9.16 3.62
N TYR A 76 -9.76 9.64 4.25
CA TYR A 76 -10.05 9.35 5.64
C TYR A 76 -11.56 9.40 5.95
N ASP A 77 -11.94 8.91 7.12
CA ASP A 77 -13.28 9.10 7.64
C ASP A 77 -13.39 10.47 8.31
N GLY A 78 -14.13 11.38 7.70
CA GLY A 78 -14.45 12.71 8.23
C GLY A 78 -15.54 12.71 9.29
N HIS A 79 -15.94 11.54 9.81
CA HIS A 79 -17.04 11.34 10.75
C HIS A 79 -18.37 11.86 10.20
N ALA A 80 -18.85 13.05 10.60
CA ALA A 80 -20.10 13.63 10.08
C ALA A 80 -20.03 13.88 8.56
N ASP A 81 -18.83 14.14 8.03
CA ASP A 81 -18.59 14.33 6.59
C ASP A 81 -18.36 13.01 5.84
N GLY A 82 -18.23 11.88 6.56
CA GLY A 82 -18.02 10.56 5.96
C GLY A 82 -16.71 10.44 5.20
N CYS A 83 -16.71 9.70 4.08
CA CYS A 83 -15.55 9.51 3.23
C CYS A 83 -15.08 10.84 2.64
N THR A 84 -13.90 11.30 3.05
CA THR A 84 -13.35 12.61 2.72
C THR A 84 -11.92 12.50 2.21
N LEU A 85 -11.60 13.25 1.15
CA LEU A 85 -10.26 13.45 0.66
C LEU A 85 -9.77 14.85 1.05
N ALA A 86 -8.58 14.94 1.65
CA ALA A 86 -7.95 16.22 1.97
C ALA A 86 -6.64 16.39 1.20
N LYS A 87 -6.31 17.63 0.83
CA LYS A 87 -5.00 18.03 0.35
C LYS A 87 -4.28 18.83 1.42
N ILE A 88 -3.03 18.47 1.69
CA ILE A 88 -2.20 19.06 2.75
C ILE A 88 -0.92 19.65 2.13
N ASN A 89 -0.58 20.88 2.49
CA ASN A 89 0.74 21.45 2.19
C ASN A 89 1.73 21.04 3.28
N CYS A 90 2.62 20.09 2.97
CA CYS A 90 3.63 19.59 3.89
C CYS A 90 4.87 20.51 3.97
N SER A 91 5.14 21.28 2.92
CA SER A 91 6.35 22.12 2.81
C SER A 91 6.24 23.46 3.52
N ALA A 92 5.06 23.87 3.94
CA ALA A 92 4.89 25.07 4.72
C ALA A 92 5.66 25.00 6.05
N ASN A 93 6.07 26.13 6.60
CA ASN A 93 6.70 26.18 7.92
C ASN A 93 5.82 25.50 8.99
N THR A 94 4.52 25.76 8.92
CA THR A 94 3.49 25.05 9.65
C THR A 94 2.61 24.36 8.61
N PRO A 95 2.66 23.03 8.45
CA PRO A 95 1.79 22.30 7.55
C PRO A 95 0.31 22.60 7.80
N TYR A 96 -0.49 22.64 6.74
CA TYR A 96 -1.91 22.96 6.83
C TYR A 96 -2.73 22.25 5.75
N VAL A 97 -4.02 22.08 6.01
CA VAL A 97 -4.98 21.57 5.03
C VAL A 97 -5.28 22.66 4.01
N VAL A 98 -5.03 22.36 2.73
CA VAL A 98 -5.36 23.26 1.61
C VAL A 98 -6.85 23.22 1.34
N TRP A 99 -7.41 21.99 1.23
CA TRP A 99 -8.85 21.79 1.05
C TRP A 99 -9.29 20.39 1.55
N HIS A 100 -10.60 20.28 1.82
CA HIS A 100 -11.31 19.02 2.05
C HIS A 100 -12.38 18.83 0.98
N LYS A 101 -12.53 17.60 0.47
CA LYS A 101 -13.59 17.22 -0.47
C LYS A 101 -14.33 15.99 0.06
N GLN A 102 -15.55 16.16 0.50
CA GLN A 102 -16.44 15.05 0.80
C GLN A 102 -16.75 14.28 -0.50
N LEU A 103 -16.50 12.97 -0.49
CA LEU A 103 -16.83 12.07 -1.58
C LEU A 103 -18.19 11.42 -1.33
N GLU A 104 -18.45 11.01 -0.09
CA GLU A 104 -19.67 10.35 0.32
C GLU A 104 -19.94 10.59 1.80
N SER A 105 -21.21 10.76 2.17
CA SER A 105 -21.64 11.04 3.55
C SER A 105 -21.59 9.81 4.49
N LYS A 106 -21.30 8.61 3.96
CA LYS A 106 -21.23 7.39 4.77
C LYS A 106 -19.90 7.34 5.53
N SER A 107 -19.98 7.38 6.85
CA SER A 107 -18.87 7.20 7.77
C SER A 107 -18.46 5.71 7.88
N GLY A 108 -17.26 5.46 8.37
CA GLY A 108 -16.67 4.14 8.64
C GLY A 108 -15.30 3.96 8.01
N PHE A 109 -14.65 2.85 8.30
CA PHE A 109 -13.29 2.56 7.85
C PHE A 109 -13.09 2.78 6.35
N GLN A 110 -12.23 3.70 5.98
CA GLN A 110 -11.78 3.94 4.61
C GLN A 110 -10.42 3.25 4.45
N LEU A 111 -10.42 2.04 3.90
CA LEU A 111 -9.23 1.17 3.86
C LEU A 111 -8.55 1.13 2.49
N SER A 112 -9.23 1.59 1.44
CA SER A 112 -8.70 1.58 0.08
C SER A 112 -7.75 2.75 -0.13
N THR A 113 -6.45 2.48 -0.18
CA THR A 113 -5.46 3.49 -0.58
C THR A 113 -5.78 3.99 -1.99
N PRO A 114 -5.95 5.31 -2.18
CA PRO A 114 -6.24 5.88 -3.49
C PRO A 114 -5.04 5.81 -4.44
N LEU A 115 -5.27 6.21 -5.69
CA LEU A 115 -4.28 6.28 -6.75
C LEU A 115 -4.20 7.71 -7.29
N LEU A 116 -3.01 8.28 -7.40
CA LEU A 116 -2.72 9.52 -8.13
C LEU A 116 -2.15 9.18 -9.51
N VAL A 117 -2.80 9.66 -10.54
CA VAL A 117 -2.29 9.64 -11.92
C VAL A 117 -1.83 11.05 -12.25
N GLN A 118 -0.53 11.25 -12.34
CA GLN A 118 0.07 12.54 -12.67
C GLN A 118 -0.08 12.85 -14.16
N GLY A 119 -0.36 14.10 -14.48
CA GLY A 119 -0.37 14.63 -15.84
C GLY A 119 1.04 14.72 -16.41
N SER A 120 1.15 15.35 -17.58
CA SER A 120 2.43 15.49 -18.29
C SER A 120 3.32 16.65 -17.80
N ASN A 121 2.84 17.46 -16.86
CA ASN A 121 3.53 18.65 -16.38
C ASN A 121 3.81 18.57 -14.87
N ASP A 122 5.01 18.18 -14.51
CA ASP A 122 5.47 18.04 -13.11
C ASP A 122 5.39 19.33 -12.26
N ASN A 123 5.17 20.47 -12.89
CA ASN A 123 5.01 21.77 -12.20
C ASN A 123 3.55 22.21 -12.10
N SER A 124 2.60 21.35 -12.42
CA SER A 124 1.16 21.68 -12.41
C SER A 124 0.31 20.46 -12.10
N GLU A 125 -0.69 20.63 -11.26
CA GLU A 125 -1.70 19.61 -10.95
C GLU A 125 -2.94 19.71 -11.87
N ALA A 126 -2.90 20.54 -12.93
CA ALA A 126 -4.07 20.83 -13.73
C ALA A 126 -4.66 19.59 -14.42
N ASP A 127 -3.78 18.67 -14.82
CA ASP A 127 -4.15 17.43 -15.53
C ASP A 127 -4.04 16.18 -14.61
N ASP A 128 -3.74 16.38 -13.32
CA ASP A 128 -3.63 15.29 -12.36
C ASP A 128 -5.03 14.78 -11.97
N VAL A 129 -5.09 13.46 -11.75
CA VAL A 129 -6.33 12.78 -11.38
C VAL A 129 -6.09 11.87 -10.18
N ILE A 130 -6.97 11.92 -9.19
CA ILE A 130 -7.01 10.91 -8.13
C ILE A 130 -8.20 9.98 -8.35
N TYR A 131 -7.95 8.67 -8.26
CA TYR A 131 -8.99 7.66 -8.14
C TYR A 131 -9.07 7.21 -6.68
N ALA A 132 -10.25 7.30 -6.09
CA ALA A 132 -10.50 6.92 -4.70
C ALA A 132 -11.75 6.05 -4.58
N ALA A 133 -11.77 5.15 -3.62
CA ALA A 133 -12.94 4.33 -3.33
C ALA A 133 -13.42 4.52 -1.90
N SER A 134 -14.73 4.54 -1.71
CA SER A 134 -15.35 4.54 -0.38
C SER A 134 -15.61 3.12 0.11
N ASN A 135 -15.75 2.96 1.43
CA ASN A 135 -16.13 1.69 2.05
C ASN A 135 -17.54 1.20 1.65
N SER A 136 -18.36 2.06 1.06
CA SER A 136 -19.67 1.70 0.51
C SER A 136 -19.60 1.01 -0.86
N GLY A 137 -18.40 0.95 -1.47
CA GLY A 137 -18.18 0.36 -2.79
C GLY A 137 -18.32 1.33 -3.96
N ALA A 138 -18.33 2.63 -3.73
CA ALA A 138 -18.30 3.63 -4.78
C ALA A 138 -16.86 4.02 -5.16
N VAL A 139 -16.60 4.20 -6.45
CA VAL A 139 -15.32 4.64 -7.00
C VAL A 139 -15.48 6.02 -7.63
N TYR A 140 -14.59 6.93 -7.29
CA TYR A 140 -14.61 8.32 -7.71
C TYR A 140 -13.36 8.66 -8.55
N LYS A 141 -13.56 9.48 -9.56
CA LYS A 141 -12.52 10.22 -10.28
C LYS A 141 -12.53 11.65 -9.76
N ILE A 142 -11.40 12.12 -9.24
CA ILE A 142 -11.25 13.45 -8.67
C ILE A 142 -10.27 14.25 -9.54
N THR A 143 -10.68 15.45 -9.94
CA THR A 143 -9.92 16.40 -10.78
C THR A 143 -9.92 17.78 -10.16
N GLY A 144 -9.16 18.71 -10.73
CA GLY A 144 -9.06 20.08 -10.20
C GLY A 144 -8.19 20.16 -8.94
N LEU A 145 -7.18 19.30 -8.81
CA LEU A 145 -6.34 19.19 -7.62
C LEU A 145 -5.56 20.47 -7.30
N GLN A 146 -5.37 21.35 -8.30
CA GLN A 146 -4.72 22.67 -8.16
C GLN A 146 -5.55 23.68 -7.36
N ALA A 147 -6.81 23.38 -7.02
CA ALA A 147 -7.61 24.27 -6.18
C ALA A 147 -6.88 24.61 -4.88
N SER A 148 -6.98 25.86 -4.45
CA SER A 148 -6.26 26.42 -3.31
C SER A 148 -7.16 27.02 -2.23
N ASP A 149 -8.47 26.92 -2.39
CA ASP A 149 -9.45 27.38 -1.40
C ASP A 149 -9.93 26.23 -0.51
N THR A 150 -10.21 26.54 0.75
CA THR A 150 -10.61 25.55 1.77
C THR A 150 -11.92 24.85 1.46
N ASP A 151 -12.78 25.45 0.66
CA ASP A 151 -14.09 24.93 0.28
C ASP A 151 -14.00 23.99 -0.94
N ALA A 152 -12.80 23.79 -1.49
CA ALA A 152 -12.54 22.91 -2.65
C ALA A 152 -13.44 23.24 -3.86
N THR A 153 -13.72 24.53 -4.10
CA THR A 153 -14.67 24.97 -5.14
C THR A 153 -14.30 24.50 -6.53
N GLY A 154 -12.99 24.37 -6.82
CA GLY A 154 -12.48 23.87 -8.10
C GLY A 154 -12.27 22.36 -8.16
N VAL A 155 -12.48 21.63 -7.06
CA VAL A 155 -12.28 20.18 -7.02
C VAL A 155 -13.57 19.48 -7.40
N GLU A 156 -13.51 18.67 -8.45
CA GLU A 156 -14.64 17.85 -8.91
C GLU A 156 -14.43 16.39 -8.52
N ALA A 157 -15.45 15.75 -7.94
CA ALA A 157 -15.47 14.33 -7.61
C ALA A 157 -16.63 13.65 -8.36
N THR A 158 -16.30 12.95 -9.42
CA THR A 158 -17.27 12.23 -10.26
C THR A 158 -17.29 10.76 -9.87
N LYS A 159 -18.46 10.26 -9.47
CA LYS A 159 -18.64 8.83 -9.24
C LYS A 159 -18.61 8.09 -10.60
N ILE A 160 -17.63 7.24 -10.81
CA ILE A 160 -17.45 6.51 -12.08
C ILE A 160 -17.95 5.07 -12.02
N TYR A 161 -18.03 4.49 -10.82
CA TYR A 161 -18.51 3.12 -10.65
C TYR A 161 -19.07 2.90 -9.24
N THR A 162 -19.95 1.91 -9.09
CA THR A 162 -20.41 1.40 -7.79
C THR A 162 -20.51 -0.12 -7.89
N VAL A 163 -19.81 -0.83 -7.01
CA VAL A 163 -19.89 -2.30 -6.94
C VAL A 163 -21.27 -2.72 -6.42
N SER A 164 -21.75 -3.86 -6.93
CA SER A 164 -23.08 -4.37 -6.51
C SER A 164 -23.10 -4.85 -5.07
N LYS A 165 -21.96 -5.38 -4.60
CA LYS A 165 -21.79 -5.97 -3.26
C LYS A 165 -20.36 -5.81 -2.77
N GLY A 166 -20.20 -5.67 -1.45
CA GLY A 166 -18.91 -5.66 -0.78
C GLY A 166 -18.34 -4.27 -0.54
N GLN A 167 -17.33 -4.23 0.28
CA GLN A 167 -16.52 -3.06 0.55
C GLN A 167 -15.30 -3.08 -0.39
N ILE A 168 -14.87 -1.93 -0.86
CA ILE A 168 -13.59 -1.82 -1.56
C ILE A 168 -12.55 -1.49 -0.50
N ASN A 169 -11.69 -2.46 -0.17
CA ASN A 169 -10.65 -2.32 0.85
C ASN A 169 -9.24 -2.45 0.25
N THR A 170 -9.12 -2.93 -0.99
CA THR A 170 -7.81 -3.02 -1.66
C THR A 170 -7.36 -1.65 -2.14
N PRO A 171 -6.04 -1.41 -2.25
CA PRO A 171 -5.54 -0.24 -2.96
C PRO A 171 -6.10 -0.19 -4.39
N ILE A 172 -6.33 1.03 -4.91
CA ILE A 172 -6.56 1.24 -6.33
C ILE A 172 -5.19 1.32 -7.01
N VAL A 173 -4.99 0.54 -8.07
CA VAL A 173 -3.76 0.56 -8.87
C VAL A 173 -4.10 0.74 -10.34
N SER A 174 -3.18 1.26 -11.16
CA SER A 174 -3.38 1.43 -12.60
C SER A 174 -2.29 0.75 -13.40
N TYR A 175 -2.72 0.07 -14.47
CA TYR A 175 -1.83 -0.50 -15.47
C TYR A 175 -2.45 -0.34 -16.86
N GLY A 176 -1.71 0.27 -17.77
CA GLY A 176 -2.24 0.64 -19.07
C GLY A 176 -3.42 1.61 -18.95
N ASP A 177 -4.50 1.29 -19.65
CA ASP A 177 -5.72 2.11 -19.70
C ASP A 177 -6.71 1.82 -18.56
N TYR A 178 -6.32 1.03 -17.57
CA TYR A 178 -7.24 0.46 -16.59
C TYR A 178 -6.81 0.77 -15.15
N ILE A 179 -7.81 0.87 -14.26
CA ILE A 179 -7.63 0.76 -12.81
C ILE A 179 -8.14 -0.60 -12.33
N TYR A 180 -7.55 -1.09 -11.26
CA TYR A 180 -7.85 -2.39 -10.66
C TYR A 180 -8.11 -2.24 -9.16
N PHE A 181 -9.10 -2.97 -8.65
CA PHE A 181 -9.43 -3.05 -7.23
C PHE A 181 -10.27 -4.30 -6.94
N GLY A 182 -10.29 -4.72 -5.68
CA GLY A 182 -11.04 -5.88 -5.23
C GLY A 182 -12.07 -5.52 -4.16
N THR A 183 -13.13 -6.34 -4.05
CA THR A 183 -14.14 -6.25 -3.00
C THR A 183 -14.03 -7.36 -1.98
N TRP A 184 -14.33 -7.02 -0.72
CA TRP A 184 -14.41 -7.95 0.38
C TRP A 184 -15.85 -8.04 0.89
N VAL A 185 -16.35 -9.26 1.09
CA VAL A 185 -17.72 -9.54 1.52
C VAL A 185 -17.78 -10.25 2.88
N GLY A 186 -16.67 -10.22 3.64
CA GLY A 186 -16.60 -10.78 4.99
C GLY A 186 -16.78 -12.29 5.04
N ASN A 187 -17.76 -12.75 5.82
CA ASN A 187 -18.02 -14.17 6.01
C ASN A 187 -18.84 -14.81 4.86
N GLY A 188 -18.82 -14.22 3.66
CA GLY A 188 -19.56 -14.70 2.49
C GLY A 188 -20.97 -14.14 2.39
N THR A 189 -21.37 -13.29 3.35
CA THR A 189 -22.68 -12.64 3.33
C THR A 189 -22.53 -11.18 3.70
N ILE A 190 -22.94 -10.28 2.82
CA ILE A 190 -23.31 -8.93 3.21
C ILE A 190 -24.84 -8.95 3.29
N GLU A 191 -25.38 -8.81 4.49
CA GLU A 191 -26.81 -8.72 4.75
C GLU A 191 -27.65 -9.74 3.98
N GLY A 192 -27.26 -11.04 4.04
CA GLY A 192 -27.98 -12.13 3.38
C GLY A 192 -27.58 -12.41 1.92
N SER A 193 -26.57 -11.74 1.39
CA SER A 193 -26.05 -12.03 0.04
C SER A 193 -25.07 -13.23 0.08
N THR A 194 -25.20 -14.14 -0.88
CA THR A 194 -24.27 -15.24 -1.13
C THR A 194 -23.26 -14.91 -2.23
N GLU A 195 -23.23 -13.68 -2.72
CA GLU A 195 -22.31 -13.28 -3.78
C GLU A 195 -20.87 -13.27 -3.27
N PRO A 196 -19.92 -13.82 -4.04
CA PRO A 196 -18.51 -13.80 -3.69
C PRO A 196 -17.93 -12.39 -3.88
N GLY A 197 -16.79 -12.13 -3.23
CA GLY A 197 -15.97 -10.97 -3.53
C GLY A 197 -15.46 -11.03 -4.97
N ARG A 198 -15.25 -9.88 -5.58
CA ARG A 198 -14.81 -9.74 -6.97
C ARG A 198 -13.56 -8.88 -7.07
N TYR A 199 -12.73 -9.18 -8.07
CA TYR A 199 -11.68 -8.26 -8.53
C TYR A 199 -12.13 -7.60 -9.81
N TYR A 200 -11.95 -6.29 -9.92
CA TYR A 200 -12.46 -5.44 -10.99
C TYR A 200 -11.33 -4.87 -11.81
N GLN A 201 -11.56 -4.74 -13.10
CA GLN A 201 -10.83 -3.92 -14.05
C GLN A 201 -11.79 -2.89 -14.61
N VAL A 202 -11.46 -1.60 -14.51
CA VAL A 202 -12.25 -0.49 -15.02
C VAL A 202 -11.40 0.30 -16.00
N GLN A 203 -11.85 0.42 -17.24
CA GLN A 203 -11.17 1.23 -18.25
C GLN A 203 -11.40 2.72 -17.94
N VAL A 204 -10.32 3.49 -17.80
CA VAL A 204 -10.36 4.92 -17.45
C VAL A 204 -9.69 5.81 -18.47
N ALA A 205 -8.88 5.26 -19.37
CA ALA A 205 -8.33 5.98 -20.51
C ALA A 205 -9.19 5.74 -21.75
N ASN A 206 -9.22 6.74 -22.64
CA ASN A 206 -9.97 6.69 -23.90
C ASN A 206 -11.49 6.42 -23.78
N VAL A 207 -12.06 6.67 -22.62
CA VAL A 207 -13.51 6.57 -22.42
C VAL A 207 -14.18 7.74 -23.15
N PRO A 208 -15.15 7.50 -24.07
CA PRO A 208 -15.81 8.58 -24.80
C PRO A 208 -16.53 9.52 -23.84
N SER A 209 -16.38 10.83 -24.04
CA SER A 209 -17.02 11.86 -23.23
C SER A 209 -18.47 12.13 -23.71
N THR A 210 -19.32 11.13 -23.74
CA THR A 210 -20.73 11.28 -24.10
C THR A 210 -21.60 11.24 -22.85
N SER A 211 -22.74 11.90 -22.87
CA SER A 211 -23.63 12.09 -21.70
C SER A 211 -24.26 10.83 -21.10
N ASN A 212 -23.85 9.65 -21.55
CA ASN A 212 -24.25 8.32 -21.07
C ASN A 212 -23.04 7.45 -20.74
N ASP A 213 -21.94 8.05 -20.30
CA ASP A 213 -20.69 7.35 -20.08
C ASP A 213 -20.80 6.29 -18.99
N SER A 214 -20.90 5.04 -19.42
CA SER A 214 -20.59 3.90 -18.57
C SER A 214 -19.12 3.53 -18.82
N TYR A 215 -18.31 3.60 -17.78
CA TYR A 215 -16.95 3.09 -17.86
C TYR A 215 -16.99 1.59 -18.14
N PRO A 216 -16.27 1.08 -19.15
CA PRO A 216 -16.21 -0.37 -19.39
C PRO A 216 -15.63 -1.09 -18.17
N VAL A 217 -16.38 -2.03 -17.63
CA VAL A 217 -16.02 -2.76 -16.41
C VAL A 217 -16.05 -4.25 -16.68
N GLN A 218 -14.99 -4.91 -16.29
CA GLN A 218 -14.89 -6.36 -16.24
C GLN A 218 -14.56 -6.81 -14.81
N SER A 219 -14.99 -7.99 -14.42
CA SER A 219 -14.68 -8.53 -13.10
C SER A 219 -14.51 -10.04 -13.12
N VAL A 220 -13.72 -10.57 -12.18
CA VAL A 220 -13.61 -11.97 -11.86
C VAL A 220 -14.12 -12.21 -10.46
N SER A 221 -14.87 -13.31 -10.24
CA SER A 221 -15.41 -13.66 -8.94
C SER A 221 -14.44 -14.54 -8.16
N SER A 222 -14.39 -14.33 -6.86
CA SER A 222 -13.86 -15.30 -5.91
C SER A 222 -15.01 -16.01 -5.21
N ILE A 223 -14.93 -17.32 -5.01
CA ILE A 223 -15.93 -18.10 -4.23
C ILE A 223 -15.74 -17.93 -2.74
N TYR A 224 -14.71 -17.22 -2.31
CA TYR A 224 -14.39 -16.99 -0.91
C TYR A 224 -14.77 -15.57 -0.48
N LYS A 225 -14.35 -15.15 0.72
CA LYS A 225 -14.64 -13.82 1.29
C LYS A 225 -14.25 -12.64 0.41
N GLY A 226 -13.39 -12.85 -0.57
CA GLY A 226 -12.92 -11.85 -1.52
C GLY A 226 -11.55 -11.30 -1.19
N PHE A 227 -11.37 -9.99 -1.33
CA PHE A 227 -10.08 -9.32 -1.34
C PHE A 227 -10.06 -8.19 -0.30
N TYR A 228 -9.23 -8.38 0.71
CA TYR A 228 -9.04 -7.43 1.81
C TYR A 228 -7.59 -6.94 1.76
N TRP A 229 -7.31 -5.72 1.43
CA TRP A 229 -5.98 -5.11 1.23
C TRP A 229 -5.10 -5.73 0.13
N GLY A 230 -5.47 -6.84 -0.47
CA GLY A 230 -4.71 -7.50 -1.52
C GLY A 230 -4.69 -6.69 -2.82
N GLY A 231 -3.76 -5.76 -2.96
CA GLY A 231 -3.56 -4.98 -4.19
C GLY A 231 -2.97 -5.83 -5.32
N ALA A 232 -3.29 -5.48 -6.56
CA ALA A 232 -2.76 -6.15 -7.74
C ALA A 232 -1.42 -5.56 -8.18
N VAL A 233 -0.63 -6.38 -8.89
CA VAL A 233 0.55 -5.93 -9.63
C VAL A 233 0.48 -6.43 -11.07
N ALA A 234 0.97 -5.65 -12.03
CA ALA A 234 1.09 -6.09 -13.41
C ALA A 234 2.53 -6.44 -13.76
N VAL A 235 2.71 -7.55 -14.48
CA VAL A 235 3.98 -7.92 -15.09
C VAL A 235 3.73 -8.41 -16.50
N GLY A 236 4.32 -7.75 -17.49
CA GLY A 236 4.01 -7.96 -18.89
C GLY A 236 2.54 -7.64 -19.18
N GLU A 237 1.84 -8.58 -19.81
CA GLU A 237 0.42 -8.42 -20.16
C GLU A 237 -0.55 -9.02 -19.13
N LYS A 238 -0.08 -9.36 -17.95
CA LYS A 238 -0.89 -9.99 -16.90
C LYS A 238 -0.91 -9.21 -15.61
N VAL A 239 -2.05 -9.30 -14.93
CA VAL A 239 -2.29 -8.78 -13.60
C VAL A 239 -2.35 -9.94 -12.61
N TYR A 240 -1.66 -9.80 -11.49
CA TYR A 240 -1.56 -10.77 -10.41
C TYR A 240 -2.16 -10.18 -9.13
N PHE A 241 -2.97 -10.94 -8.42
CA PHE A 241 -3.59 -10.52 -7.17
C PHE A 241 -3.88 -11.72 -6.27
N CYS A 242 -3.92 -11.51 -4.97
CA CYS A 242 -4.24 -12.52 -3.98
C CYS A 242 -5.46 -12.11 -3.17
N GLY A 243 -6.10 -13.09 -2.53
CA GLY A 243 -7.28 -12.82 -1.70
C GLY A 243 -7.40 -13.77 -0.52
N ASP A 244 -8.48 -13.61 0.23
CA ASP A 244 -8.83 -14.52 1.31
C ASP A 244 -9.05 -15.92 0.74
N GLY A 245 -8.61 -16.96 1.46
CA GLY A 245 -8.68 -18.36 1.02
C GLY A 245 -7.38 -18.96 0.49
N GLY A 246 -6.30 -18.17 0.40
CA GLY A 246 -4.96 -18.68 0.09
C GLY A 246 -4.74 -19.04 -1.38
N TYR A 247 -5.19 -18.18 -2.28
CA TYR A 247 -4.96 -18.32 -3.72
C TYR A 247 -4.24 -17.11 -4.30
N LEU A 248 -3.32 -17.38 -5.23
CA LEU A 248 -2.73 -16.43 -6.15
C LEU A 248 -3.48 -16.53 -7.49
N TYR A 249 -4.07 -15.44 -7.93
CA TYR A 249 -4.77 -15.30 -9.20
C TYR A 249 -3.90 -14.58 -10.21
N TYR A 250 -4.06 -14.90 -11.51
CA TYR A 250 -3.43 -14.18 -12.60
C TYR A 250 -4.35 -14.11 -13.81
N ARG A 251 -4.48 -12.95 -14.43
CA ARG A 251 -5.39 -12.68 -15.55
C ARG A 251 -4.69 -11.82 -16.61
N PRO A 252 -5.02 -11.98 -17.90
CA PRO A 252 -4.60 -11.01 -18.89
C PRO A 252 -5.23 -9.64 -18.62
N MET A 253 -4.54 -8.56 -18.94
CA MET A 253 -5.12 -7.23 -18.98
C MET A 253 -6.05 -7.07 -20.18
N GLY A 254 -7.00 -6.12 -20.10
CA GLY A 254 -7.92 -5.82 -21.19
C GLY A 254 -9.03 -6.85 -21.35
N ASP A 255 -9.41 -7.15 -22.58
CA ASP A 255 -10.62 -7.95 -22.92
C ASP A 255 -10.64 -9.36 -22.31
N GLY A 256 -9.48 -9.91 -21.97
CA GLY A 256 -9.36 -11.22 -21.36
C GLY A 256 -9.45 -11.22 -19.82
N PHE A 257 -9.59 -10.10 -19.17
CA PHE A 257 -9.59 -10.01 -17.70
C PHE A 257 -10.84 -10.67 -17.09
N GLY A 258 -12.01 -10.23 -17.51
CA GLY A 258 -13.29 -10.77 -17.05
C GLY A 258 -13.81 -11.85 -17.99
N THR A 259 -14.16 -13.02 -17.47
CA THR A 259 -14.88 -14.04 -18.21
C THR A 259 -16.31 -14.12 -17.73
N THR A 260 -17.22 -14.55 -18.59
CA THR A 260 -18.64 -14.74 -18.26
C THR A 260 -18.89 -16.02 -17.44
N ALA A 261 -17.90 -16.90 -17.32
CA ALA A 261 -18.02 -18.16 -16.60
C ALA A 261 -17.19 -18.12 -15.31
N ASP A 262 -17.84 -18.23 -14.15
CA ASP A 262 -17.17 -18.31 -12.84
C ASP A 262 -16.21 -19.53 -12.73
N THR A 263 -16.37 -20.53 -13.60
CA THR A 263 -15.51 -21.72 -13.65
C THR A 263 -14.10 -21.43 -14.14
N ASP A 264 -13.89 -20.35 -14.89
CA ASP A 264 -12.57 -20.02 -15.48
C ASP A 264 -11.61 -19.38 -14.47
N ILE A 265 -12.09 -18.86 -13.35
CA ILE A 265 -11.23 -18.27 -12.33
C ILE A 265 -10.27 -19.32 -11.74
N TYR A 266 -10.71 -20.55 -11.59
CA TYR A 266 -9.87 -21.63 -11.06
C TYR A 266 -8.80 -22.08 -12.05
N ALA A 267 -9.03 -21.98 -13.34
CA ALA A 267 -8.04 -22.30 -14.36
C ALA A 267 -6.84 -21.32 -14.33
N THR A 268 -7.01 -20.15 -13.72
CA THR A 268 -5.99 -19.12 -13.59
C THR A 268 -5.71 -18.75 -12.13
N SER A 269 -5.84 -19.71 -11.22
CA SER A 269 -5.49 -19.58 -9.81
C SER A 269 -4.52 -20.68 -9.38
N ILE A 270 -3.72 -20.37 -8.38
CA ILE A 270 -2.75 -21.27 -7.76
C ILE A 270 -3.03 -21.31 -6.27
N SER A 271 -3.33 -22.49 -5.74
CA SER A 271 -3.40 -22.69 -4.29
C SER A 271 -2.02 -22.54 -3.68
N LEU A 272 -1.89 -21.71 -2.66
CA LEU A 272 -0.62 -21.45 -2.00
C LEU A 272 -0.20 -22.68 -1.16
N PRO A 273 1.06 -23.13 -1.26
CA PRO A 273 1.54 -24.25 -0.45
C PRO A 273 1.69 -23.85 1.01
N SER A 274 1.66 -24.83 1.91
CA SER A 274 2.13 -24.65 3.28
C SER A 274 3.63 -24.39 3.30
N VAL A 275 4.08 -23.52 4.20
CA VAL A 275 5.49 -23.23 4.42
C VAL A 275 5.87 -23.74 5.81
N ASP A 276 6.82 -24.65 5.90
CA ASP A 276 7.23 -25.30 7.16
C ASP A 276 6.04 -25.82 7.96
N GLY A 277 5.10 -26.51 7.28
CA GLY A 277 3.87 -27.03 7.89
C GLY A 277 2.81 -25.98 8.25
N ASN A 278 3.08 -24.68 8.05
CA ASN A 278 2.15 -23.59 8.32
C ASN A 278 1.31 -23.29 7.07
N ALA A 279 -0.01 -23.43 7.16
CA ALA A 279 -0.93 -23.17 6.05
C ALA A 279 -0.93 -21.67 5.68
N ALA A 280 -1.21 -21.38 4.41
CA ALA A 280 -1.26 -20.00 3.93
C ALA A 280 -2.35 -19.14 4.62
N GLY A 281 -3.56 -19.69 4.73
CA GLY A 281 -4.70 -18.90 5.18
C GLY A 281 -5.03 -17.75 4.22
N ASP A 282 -5.65 -16.69 4.74
CA ASP A 282 -6.01 -15.51 3.97
C ASP A 282 -4.76 -14.71 3.54
N VAL A 283 -4.77 -14.15 2.33
CA VAL A 283 -3.73 -13.23 1.86
C VAL A 283 -4.28 -11.81 1.86
N ARG A 284 -3.69 -10.97 2.69
CA ARG A 284 -4.12 -9.58 2.90
C ARG A 284 -2.99 -8.57 2.69
N SER A 285 -1.85 -8.98 2.17
CA SER A 285 -0.82 -8.10 1.66
C SER A 285 -1.05 -7.79 0.19
N THR A 286 -0.60 -6.64 -0.26
CA THR A 286 -0.43 -6.34 -1.68
C THR A 286 0.70 -7.21 -2.26
N ILE A 287 0.68 -7.49 -3.56
CA ILE A 287 1.79 -8.15 -4.23
C ILE A 287 2.82 -7.09 -4.64
N MET A 288 4.08 -7.34 -4.33
CA MET A 288 5.23 -6.58 -4.83
C MET A 288 5.94 -7.40 -5.91
N THR A 289 6.48 -6.74 -6.92
CA THR A 289 7.30 -7.39 -7.97
C THR A 289 8.72 -6.84 -8.01
N LYS A 290 9.69 -7.71 -8.23
CA LYS A 290 11.09 -7.35 -8.50
C LYS A 290 11.76 -8.47 -9.29
N ASP A 291 12.51 -8.13 -10.34
CA ASP A 291 13.31 -9.07 -11.14
C ASP A 291 12.52 -10.29 -11.66
N GLY A 292 11.29 -10.07 -12.14
CA GLY A 292 10.43 -11.13 -12.68
C GLY A 292 9.87 -12.09 -11.62
N LYS A 293 9.87 -11.67 -10.37
CA LYS A 293 9.32 -12.43 -9.23
C LYS A 293 8.23 -11.64 -8.54
N LEU A 294 7.29 -12.37 -7.95
CA LEU A 294 6.24 -11.84 -7.10
C LEU A 294 6.57 -12.15 -5.64
N TYR A 295 6.40 -11.15 -4.77
CA TYR A 295 6.57 -11.28 -3.32
C TYR A 295 5.31 -10.78 -2.63
N PHE A 296 4.82 -11.56 -1.69
CA PHE A 296 3.65 -11.22 -0.88
C PHE A 296 3.65 -12.03 0.41
N ALA A 297 2.78 -11.67 1.34
CA ALA A 297 2.64 -12.39 2.60
C ALA A 297 1.20 -12.84 2.83
N SER A 298 1.03 -14.01 3.44
CA SER A 298 -0.26 -14.44 3.95
C SER A 298 -0.44 -14.08 5.41
N LYS A 299 -1.67 -13.78 5.79
CA LYS A 299 -2.04 -13.53 7.17
C LYS A 299 -1.86 -14.79 8.03
N GLY A 300 -2.15 -15.95 7.47
CA GLY A 300 -2.26 -17.20 8.23
C GLY A 300 -3.48 -17.22 9.16
N SER A 301 -3.63 -18.26 9.94
CA SER A 301 -4.60 -18.33 11.04
C SER A 301 -4.09 -17.65 12.31
N SER A 302 -2.82 -17.83 12.63
CA SER A 302 -2.10 -17.21 13.75
C SER A 302 -0.67 -16.80 13.39
N ILE A 303 -0.07 -17.44 12.39
CA ILE A 303 1.28 -17.17 11.90
C ILE A 303 1.19 -16.98 10.39
N GLY A 304 1.75 -15.88 9.89
CA GLY A 304 1.84 -15.58 8.47
C GLY A 304 3.02 -16.30 7.80
N ASN A 305 3.00 -16.28 6.45
CA ASN A 305 4.11 -16.72 5.63
C ASN A 305 4.45 -15.64 4.60
N VAL A 306 5.71 -15.52 4.24
CA VAL A 306 6.16 -14.79 3.06
C VAL A 306 6.33 -15.77 1.91
N TYR A 307 5.94 -15.37 0.71
CA TYR A 307 6.02 -16.15 -0.52
C TYR A 307 6.82 -15.43 -1.58
N CYS A 308 7.59 -16.20 -2.34
CA CYS A 308 8.24 -15.77 -3.56
C CYS A 308 7.84 -16.71 -4.70
N TYR A 309 7.33 -16.14 -5.79
CA TYR A 309 7.00 -16.86 -7.02
C TYR A 309 7.81 -16.29 -8.17
N THR A 310 8.33 -17.15 -9.05
CA THR A 310 8.96 -16.73 -10.30
C THR A 310 7.93 -16.76 -11.42
N ILE A 311 7.88 -15.71 -12.23
CA ILE A 311 7.00 -15.64 -13.39
C ILE A 311 7.70 -16.32 -14.56
N GLY A 312 7.08 -17.36 -15.10
CA GLY A 312 7.56 -18.04 -16.31
C GLY A 312 7.36 -17.18 -17.56
N SER A 313 8.01 -17.55 -18.64
CA SER A 313 7.92 -16.83 -19.94
C SER A 313 6.49 -16.74 -20.50
N ASN A 314 5.60 -17.64 -20.09
CA ASN A 314 4.17 -17.62 -20.44
C ASN A 314 3.33 -16.80 -19.45
N GLY A 315 3.95 -16.15 -18.47
CA GLY A 315 3.30 -15.39 -17.42
C GLY A 315 2.61 -16.26 -16.35
N VAL A 316 2.91 -17.56 -16.26
CA VAL A 316 2.38 -18.44 -15.20
C VAL A 316 3.33 -18.40 -14.03
N PRO A 317 2.86 -18.04 -12.80
CA PRO A 317 3.71 -18.03 -11.62
C PRO A 317 4.03 -19.44 -11.14
N ALA A 318 5.28 -19.67 -10.73
CA ALA A 318 5.72 -20.92 -10.10
C ALA A 318 6.30 -20.61 -8.72
N PHE A 319 5.91 -21.39 -7.71
CA PHE A 319 6.44 -21.27 -6.35
C PHE A 319 7.96 -21.47 -6.35
N SER A 320 8.67 -20.50 -5.80
CA SER A 320 10.13 -20.55 -5.66
C SER A 320 10.54 -20.90 -4.24
N TRP A 321 10.06 -20.15 -3.28
CA TRP A 321 10.33 -20.40 -1.86
C TRP A 321 9.31 -19.63 -0.98
N GLY A 322 9.25 -20.02 0.31
CA GLY A 322 8.52 -19.29 1.34
C GLY A 322 9.25 -19.30 2.67
N ALA A 323 8.91 -18.35 3.53
CA ALA A 323 9.40 -18.26 4.90
C ALA A 323 8.24 -18.10 5.87
N LYS A 324 8.19 -18.91 6.91
CA LYS A 324 7.24 -18.79 8.01
C LYS A 324 7.65 -17.61 8.90
N LEU A 325 6.71 -16.76 9.27
CA LEU A 325 6.97 -15.60 10.14
C LEU A 325 7.04 -16.03 11.61
N SER A 326 8.11 -16.73 11.92
CA SER A 326 8.41 -17.21 13.27
C SER A 326 9.92 -17.36 13.46
N CYS A 327 10.43 -16.83 14.57
CA CYS A 327 11.83 -17.03 14.97
C CYS A 327 11.92 -17.15 16.48
N THR A 328 13.04 -17.69 16.98
CA THR A 328 13.31 -17.86 18.40
C THR A 328 14.61 -17.13 18.77
N ILE A 329 14.54 -16.31 19.81
CA ILE A 329 15.72 -15.63 20.40
C ILE A 329 15.80 -16.07 21.86
N GLY A 330 16.85 -16.77 22.23
CA GLY A 330 16.96 -17.39 23.54
C GLY A 330 15.86 -18.43 23.76
N ASN A 331 14.98 -18.20 24.72
CA ASN A 331 13.83 -19.05 25.04
C ASN A 331 12.50 -18.51 24.50
N ASP A 332 12.50 -17.32 23.90
CA ASP A 332 11.29 -16.64 23.46
C ASP A 332 11.04 -16.83 21.96
N THR A 333 9.82 -17.16 21.60
CA THR A 333 9.39 -17.30 20.22
C THR A 333 8.54 -16.10 19.81
N TYR A 334 8.94 -15.46 18.73
CA TYR A 334 8.27 -14.32 18.10
C TYR A 334 7.60 -14.77 16.81
N SER A 335 6.30 -14.56 16.72
CA SER A 335 5.51 -14.96 15.55
C SER A 335 4.19 -14.19 15.51
N GLY A 336 3.54 -14.12 14.36
CA GLY A 336 2.23 -13.48 14.25
C GLY A 336 1.66 -13.50 12.85
N ASN A 337 0.48 -12.92 12.74
CA ASN A 337 -0.19 -12.67 11.47
C ASN A 337 0.56 -11.62 10.64
N CYS A 338 0.32 -11.59 9.33
CA CYS A 338 0.90 -10.59 8.44
C CYS A 338 -0.13 -10.02 7.47
N THR A 339 -0.16 -8.69 7.40
CA THR A 339 -0.87 -7.92 6.37
C THR A 339 0.08 -6.99 5.62
N SER A 340 1.32 -6.93 6.06
CA SER A 340 2.41 -6.15 5.48
C SER A 340 2.87 -6.75 4.14
N THR A 341 3.10 -5.92 3.15
CA THR A 341 3.75 -6.32 1.90
C THR A 341 5.26 -6.42 2.14
N PRO A 342 5.95 -7.50 1.71
CA PRO A 342 7.40 -7.55 1.77
C PRO A 342 8.03 -6.44 0.94
N VAL A 343 9.11 -5.81 1.46
CA VAL A 343 9.88 -4.77 0.78
C VAL A 343 11.31 -5.25 0.63
N ILE A 344 11.88 -5.08 -0.56
CA ILE A 344 13.26 -5.45 -0.85
C ILE A 344 14.09 -4.17 -0.94
N ALA A 345 14.95 -3.95 0.04
CA ALA A 345 15.90 -2.84 0.10
C ALA A 345 16.91 -2.88 -1.06
N ASP A 346 17.61 -1.79 -1.31
CA ASP A 346 18.71 -1.75 -2.27
C ASP A 346 19.89 -2.64 -1.84
N SER A 347 20.02 -2.90 -0.55
CA SER A 347 20.95 -3.92 -0.01
C SER A 347 20.63 -5.36 -0.43
N GLY A 348 19.40 -5.60 -0.95
CA GLY A 348 18.88 -6.92 -1.28
C GLY A 348 18.15 -7.62 -0.13
N ASN A 349 18.14 -7.04 1.07
CA ASN A 349 17.40 -7.57 2.21
C ASN A 349 15.91 -7.42 2.03
N ILE A 350 15.14 -8.37 2.58
CA ILE A 350 13.67 -8.37 2.55
C ILE A 350 13.15 -8.11 3.96
N TYR A 351 12.26 -7.13 4.09
CA TYR A 351 11.67 -6.74 5.36
C TYR A 351 10.14 -6.81 5.31
N VAL A 352 9.53 -7.18 6.44
CA VAL A 352 8.08 -7.32 6.56
C VAL A 352 7.64 -7.08 8.00
N GLY A 353 6.48 -6.43 8.18
CA GLY A 353 5.83 -6.28 9.48
C GLY A 353 5.01 -7.52 9.85
N PHE A 354 4.85 -7.77 11.15
CA PHE A 354 3.93 -8.79 11.67
C PHE A 354 3.25 -8.32 12.95
N TYR A 355 2.16 -8.98 13.35
CA TYR A 355 1.40 -8.63 14.52
C TYR A 355 0.71 -9.84 15.16
N SER A 356 0.47 -9.75 16.48
CA SER A 356 -0.36 -10.68 17.24
C SER A 356 -1.35 -9.86 18.05
N GLY A 357 -2.56 -9.69 17.52
CA GLY A 357 -3.55 -8.75 18.04
C GLY A 357 -3.07 -7.29 17.93
N PHE A 358 -3.46 -6.47 18.90
CA PHE A 358 -3.12 -5.04 18.97
C PHE A 358 -2.05 -4.74 20.05
N SER A 359 -1.37 -5.77 20.57
CA SER A 359 -0.44 -5.62 21.67
C SER A 359 0.95 -6.19 21.42
N ALA A 360 1.12 -7.00 20.37
CA ALA A 360 2.41 -7.60 20.05
C ALA A 360 2.63 -7.69 18.54
N GLY A 361 3.91 -7.78 18.14
CA GLY A 361 4.30 -7.85 16.73
C GLY A 361 5.76 -7.49 16.55
N GLY A 362 6.09 -6.88 15.42
CA GLY A 362 7.45 -6.42 15.12
C GLY A 362 7.74 -6.37 13.62
N LEU A 363 9.02 -6.25 13.33
CA LEU A 363 9.58 -6.35 11.98
C LEU A 363 10.45 -7.60 11.88
N MET A 364 10.39 -8.27 10.74
CA MET A 364 11.27 -9.40 10.41
C MET A 364 12.07 -9.13 9.16
N LYS A 365 13.34 -9.49 9.20
CA LYS A 365 14.22 -9.66 8.05
C LYS A 365 14.05 -11.08 7.52
N ILE A 366 13.75 -11.20 6.23
CA ILE A 366 13.56 -12.48 5.56
C ILE A 366 14.78 -12.80 4.72
N THR A 367 15.36 -13.97 4.95
CA THR A 367 16.48 -14.48 4.16
C THR A 367 15.98 -15.56 3.21
N ALA A 368 16.14 -15.31 1.91
CA ALA A 368 15.85 -16.29 0.87
C ALA A 368 16.78 -17.51 1.01
N PRO A 369 16.32 -18.73 0.69
CA PRO A 369 17.19 -19.89 0.77
C PRO A 369 18.24 -19.86 -0.33
N THR A 370 19.45 -20.34 -0.03
CA THR A 370 20.51 -20.59 -1.03
C THR A 370 20.27 -21.87 -1.82
N SER A 371 19.46 -22.79 -1.27
CA SER A 371 19.02 -24.03 -1.91
C SER A 371 17.71 -24.49 -1.29
N GLY A 372 16.88 -25.21 -2.06
CA GLY A 372 15.57 -25.66 -1.59
C GLY A 372 14.53 -24.53 -1.61
N THR A 373 13.46 -24.67 -0.82
CA THR A 373 12.28 -23.82 -0.87
C THR A 373 11.93 -23.16 0.46
N LEU A 374 12.74 -23.33 1.51
CA LEU A 374 12.52 -22.75 2.83
C LEU A 374 13.50 -21.61 3.10
N GLY A 375 12.95 -20.40 3.16
CA GLY A 375 13.63 -19.22 3.71
C GLY A 375 13.51 -19.16 5.23
N THR A 376 14.20 -18.20 5.83
CA THR A 376 14.18 -17.97 7.28
C THR A 376 13.73 -16.55 7.61
N ALA A 377 13.13 -16.38 8.78
CA ALA A 377 12.77 -15.09 9.35
C ALA A 377 13.61 -14.81 10.59
N SER A 378 14.07 -13.57 10.73
CA SER A 378 14.83 -13.10 11.90
C SER A 378 14.19 -11.82 12.41
N LEU A 379 13.94 -11.72 13.72
CA LEU A 379 13.36 -10.52 14.34
C LEU A 379 14.36 -9.36 14.28
N ILE A 380 13.85 -8.18 13.96
CA ILE A 380 14.60 -6.93 14.16
C ILE A 380 14.54 -6.59 15.66
N THR A 381 15.72 -6.50 16.28
CA THR A 381 15.92 -5.99 17.63
C THR A 381 16.28 -4.51 17.59
N VAL A 382 16.15 -3.81 18.69
CA VAL A 382 16.55 -2.41 18.83
C VAL A 382 17.42 -2.31 20.09
N GLU A 383 18.69 -1.94 19.89
CA GLU A 383 19.66 -1.85 21.00
C GLU A 383 19.71 -3.13 21.84
N GLY A 384 19.70 -4.30 21.18
CA GLY A 384 19.74 -5.62 21.78
C GLY A 384 18.42 -6.12 22.37
N ALA A 385 17.36 -5.32 22.38
CA ALA A 385 16.02 -5.71 22.87
C ALA A 385 15.06 -6.04 21.69
N ALA A 386 14.17 -7.02 21.90
CA ALA A 386 13.14 -7.34 20.92
C ALA A 386 12.16 -6.16 20.77
N PHE A 387 11.95 -5.69 19.55
CA PHE A 387 10.87 -4.76 19.24
C PHE A 387 9.57 -5.56 19.07
N THR A 388 8.59 -5.31 19.93
CA THR A 388 7.38 -6.15 20.04
C THR A 388 6.07 -5.40 19.81
N GLN A 389 6.10 -4.20 19.21
CA GLN A 389 4.87 -3.47 18.86
C GLN A 389 4.24 -4.03 17.56
N PRO A 390 2.90 -4.05 17.44
CA PRO A 390 2.23 -4.60 16.25
C PRO A 390 2.46 -3.74 15.01
N VAL A 391 3.09 -4.33 13.98
CA VAL A 391 3.33 -3.69 12.68
C VAL A 391 2.45 -4.35 11.64
N GLN A 392 1.33 -3.72 11.29
CA GLN A 392 0.39 -4.20 10.26
C GLN A 392 0.64 -3.55 8.90
N CYS A 393 1.24 -2.37 8.90
CA CYS A 393 1.56 -1.63 7.69
C CYS A 393 2.74 -2.25 6.92
N THR A 394 2.88 -1.85 5.67
CA THR A 394 4.08 -2.09 4.87
C THR A 394 5.16 -1.09 5.27
N PRO A 395 6.37 -1.52 5.67
CA PRO A 395 7.47 -0.60 5.94
C PRO A 395 7.93 0.07 4.65
N VAL A 396 8.40 1.32 4.75
CA VAL A 396 9.13 1.99 3.68
C VAL A 396 10.63 1.86 3.98
N VAL A 397 11.44 1.65 2.95
CA VAL A 397 12.88 1.50 3.12
C VAL A 397 13.62 2.58 2.33
N TYR A 398 14.63 3.14 2.97
CA TYR A 398 15.64 4.00 2.37
C TYR A 398 17.01 3.43 2.68
N THR A 399 17.86 3.28 1.66
CA THR A 399 19.22 2.79 1.85
C THR A 399 20.19 3.94 1.59
N ASP A 400 21.01 4.28 2.57
CA ASP A 400 21.99 5.36 2.50
C ASP A 400 23.21 5.03 3.36
N ASP A 401 24.40 5.42 2.90
CA ASP A 401 25.70 5.22 3.57
C ASP A 401 25.90 3.79 4.11
N GLY A 402 25.40 2.80 3.35
CA GLY A 402 25.52 1.39 3.69
C GLY A 402 24.59 0.90 4.80
N MET A 403 23.59 1.68 5.17
CA MET A 403 22.55 1.30 6.14
C MET A 403 21.16 1.24 5.48
N ASP A 404 20.32 0.32 5.95
CA ASP A 404 18.91 0.27 5.63
C ASP A 404 18.11 0.99 6.72
N TYR A 405 17.35 2.00 6.36
CA TYR A 405 16.44 2.75 7.22
C TYR A 405 15.00 2.28 6.99
N PHE A 406 14.28 1.92 8.07
CA PHE A 406 12.88 1.49 8.00
C PHE A 406 11.97 2.55 8.58
N TYR A 407 10.90 2.86 7.86
CA TYR A 407 9.85 3.78 8.26
C TYR A 407 8.55 3.01 8.37
N PHE A 408 7.93 3.03 9.55
CA PHE A 408 6.70 2.29 9.80
C PHE A 408 5.94 2.91 10.96
N ASN A 409 4.70 2.52 11.12
CA ASN A 409 3.87 2.88 12.26
C ASN A 409 3.30 1.63 12.93
N THR A 410 2.82 1.78 14.17
CA THR A 410 2.32 0.67 14.98
C THR A 410 0.82 0.81 15.24
N ASN A 411 0.10 -0.30 15.06
CA ASN A 411 -1.35 -0.37 15.22
C ASN A 411 -1.72 -0.85 16.64
N SER A 412 -1.46 -0.01 17.62
CA SER A 412 -1.76 -0.26 19.05
C SER A 412 -2.41 0.95 19.71
N GLY A 413 -3.02 0.77 20.85
CA GLY A 413 -3.61 1.88 21.64
C GLY A 413 -2.63 2.98 22.06
N THR A 414 -1.33 2.76 21.83
CA THR A 414 -0.24 3.73 22.03
C THR A 414 0.61 3.81 20.75
N GLY A 415 -0.06 3.73 19.58
CA GLY A 415 0.59 3.72 18.27
C GLY A 415 1.45 4.95 18.01
N ALA A 416 2.55 4.76 17.31
CA ALA A 416 3.49 5.81 16.93
C ALA A 416 4.13 5.48 15.57
N GLY A 417 4.72 6.49 14.93
CA GLY A 417 5.60 6.33 13.78
C GLY A 417 7.06 6.21 14.21
N TYR A 418 7.82 5.42 13.48
CA TYR A 418 9.22 5.11 13.77
C TYR A 418 10.09 5.21 12.53
N CYS A 419 11.36 5.53 12.76
CA CYS A 419 12.47 5.25 11.85
C CYS A 419 13.53 4.47 12.61
N PHE A 420 13.89 3.30 12.11
CA PHE A 420 15.02 2.50 12.59
C PHE A 420 16.09 2.40 11.51
N ALA A 421 17.36 2.28 11.90
CA ALA A 421 18.48 2.04 11.00
C ALA A 421 19.19 0.76 11.39
N VAL A 422 19.56 -0.06 10.38
CA VAL A 422 20.28 -1.32 10.59
C VAL A 422 21.36 -1.52 9.51
N LEU A 423 22.48 -2.11 9.88
CA LEU A 423 23.45 -2.61 8.89
C LEU A 423 22.86 -3.79 8.11
N PRO A 424 23.12 -3.91 6.79
CA PRO A 424 22.49 -4.94 5.95
C PRO A 424 22.75 -6.39 6.39
N ASP A 425 23.85 -6.69 7.06
CA ASP A 425 24.21 -8.02 7.57
C ASP A 425 23.72 -8.28 9.01
N GLU A 426 23.15 -7.27 9.66
CA GLU A 426 22.66 -7.32 11.05
C GLU A 426 21.13 -7.38 11.13
N THR A 427 20.65 -7.56 12.35
CA THR A 427 19.23 -7.47 12.75
C THR A 427 19.02 -6.56 13.97
N ASP A 428 20.11 -6.06 14.57
CA ASP A 428 20.03 -5.12 15.68
C ASP A 428 20.05 -3.68 15.16
N ALA A 429 18.93 -3.02 15.25
CA ALA A 429 18.70 -1.67 14.73
C ALA A 429 18.92 -0.61 15.81
N VAL A 430 19.11 0.62 15.35
CA VAL A 430 19.11 1.83 16.19
C VAL A 430 17.83 2.61 15.89
N GLU A 431 17.14 3.10 16.93
CA GLU A 431 16.03 4.04 16.76
C GLU A 431 16.57 5.41 16.37
N MET A 432 16.24 5.87 15.16
CA MET A 432 16.65 7.17 14.63
C MET A 432 15.70 8.26 15.11
N TRP A 433 14.41 8.00 15.05
CA TRP A 433 13.36 8.84 15.58
C TRP A 433 12.08 8.07 15.83
N LYS A 434 11.25 8.66 16.69
CA LYS A 434 9.91 8.20 17.01
C LYS A 434 9.00 9.42 17.21
N THR A 435 7.74 9.31 16.77
CA THR A 435 6.72 10.31 17.12
C THR A 435 6.21 10.07 18.55
N ASP A 436 5.48 11.03 19.10
CA ASP A 436 4.75 10.80 20.36
C ASP A 436 3.78 9.63 20.21
N ASN A 437 3.57 8.90 21.30
CA ASN A 437 2.54 7.87 21.35
C ASN A 437 1.16 8.53 21.31
N ASP A 438 0.27 7.97 20.47
CA ASP A 438 -1.09 8.47 20.33
C ASP A 438 -2.10 7.31 20.33
N THR A 439 -2.57 6.89 19.15
CA THR A 439 -3.55 5.82 19.00
C THR A 439 -3.23 4.95 17.79
N TYR A 440 -4.08 4.00 17.50
CA TYR A 440 -3.93 3.05 16.41
C TYR A 440 -3.58 3.75 15.09
N ALA A 441 -2.52 3.31 14.43
CA ALA A 441 -2.09 3.78 13.13
C ALA A 441 -1.92 2.57 12.20
N LEU A 442 -2.87 2.38 11.28
CA LEU A 442 -2.99 1.18 10.45
C LEU A 442 -2.38 1.33 9.07
N GLY A 443 -2.62 2.46 8.40
CA GLY A 443 -2.41 2.61 6.96
C GLY A 443 -0.96 2.50 6.48
N GLY A 444 0.00 2.91 7.28
CA GLY A 444 1.40 2.99 6.90
C GLY A 444 1.83 4.39 6.46
N MET A 445 3.12 4.53 6.16
CA MET A 445 3.72 5.80 5.78
C MET A 445 3.82 5.95 4.26
N ALA A 446 3.69 7.19 3.78
CA ALA A 446 4.17 7.63 2.48
C ALA A 446 5.40 8.50 2.67
N ILE A 447 6.40 8.36 1.80
CA ILE A 447 7.62 9.18 1.84
C ILE A 447 7.87 9.79 0.47
N CYS A 448 8.00 11.12 0.43
CA CYS A 448 8.26 11.86 -0.78
C CYS A 448 9.12 13.07 -0.48
N ASN A 449 10.20 13.26 -1.23
CA ASN A 449 11.10 14.42 -1.16
C ASN A 449 11.61 14.77 0.26
N GLY A 450 11.87 13.73 1.08
CA GLY A 450 12.36 13.92 2.46
C GLY A 450 11.27 14.21 3.50
N TYR A 451 10.01 14.07 3.14
CA TYR A 451 8.87 14.11 4.06
C TYR A 451 8.30 12.72 4.26
N ALA A 452 8.05 12.31 5.49
CA ALA A 452 7.27 11.12 5.82
C ALA A 452 5.91 11.54 6.39
N VAL A 453 4.84 10.93 5.88
CA VAL A 453 3.46 11.28 6.26
C VAL A 453 2.66 10.00 6.56
N PHE A 454 1.97 9.98 7.68
CA PHE A 454 1.03 8.90 8.06
C PHE A 454 -0.08 9.44 8.96
N GLY A 455 -1.17 8.72 9.08
CA GLY A 455 -2.27 9.09 9.94
C GLY A 455 -2.66 8.01 10.94
N ASN A 456 -3.65 8.32 11.81
CA ASN A 456 -4.15 7.42 12.84
C ASN A 456 -5.68 7.51 12.99
N ASP A 457 -6.24 6.70 13.88
CA ASP A 457 -7.69 6.61 14.15
C ASP A 457 -8.31 7.90 14.71
N TYR A 458 -7.51 8.79 15.31
CA TYR A 458 -7.99 10.10 15.80
C TYR A 458 -7.89 11.21 14.75
N ASN A 459 -7.63 10.87 13.47
CA ASN A 459 -7.41 11.84 12.41
C ASN A 459 -6.27 12.83 12.67
N HIS A 460 -5.27 12.41 13.45
CA HIS A 460 -4.00 13.11 13.46
C HIS A 460 -3.19 12.64 12.26
N LEU A 461 -2.75 13.59 11.46
CA LEU A 461 -1.82 13.37 10.37
C LEU A 461 -0.44 13.83 10.81
N TYR A 462 0.49 12.91 10.92
CA TYR A 462 1.88 13.19 11.27
C TYR A 462 2.67 13.50 10.01
N ILE A 463 3.40 14.62 10.05
CA ILE A 463 4.30 15.06 8.99
C ILE A 463 5.68 15.20 9.63
N VAL A 464 6.62 14.38 9.16
CA VAL A 464 8.01 14.33 9.63
C VAL A 464 8.92 14.84 8.52
N LYS A 465 9.79 15.82 8.83
CA LYS A 465 10.71 16.44 7.88
C LYS A 465 12.06 16.77 8.50
#